data_c4b150829efb42e7d335a4c25347039c
#
_entry.id   c4b150829efb42e7d335a4c25347039c
#
_cell.length_a   1.000
_cell.length_b   1.000
_cell.length_c   1.000
_cell.angle_alpha   90.00
_cell.angle_beta   90.00
_cell.angle_gamma   90.00
#
_symmetry.space_group_name_H-M   'P 1'
#
loop_
_entity.id
_entity.type
_entity.pdbx_description
1 polymer ?
#
loop_
_entity_poly.entity_id
_entity_poly.type
_entity_poly.pdbx_seq_one_letter_code
_entity_poly.pdbx_strand_id
1 'polypeptide(L)' 'MDDNKSVHAAILERLEKVVQSLQENSVKMGELLAVHNEKLDKQDRIDA' A
#
# COMPACT_ATOMS: atom_id res chain seq x y z
N MET A 1 33.49 -8.36 12.60
CA MET A 1 32.30 -8.11 13.42
C MET A 1 31.51 -6.90 12.96
N ASP A 2 32.18 -5.84 12.49
CA ASP A 2 31.51 -4.68 11.94
C ASP A 2 30.71 -4.99 10.68
N ASP A 3 31.13 -6.00 9.92
CA ASP A 3 30.44 -6.43 8.70
C ASP A 3 29.04 -6.96 8.98
N ASN A 4 28.86 -7.67 10.10
CA ASN A 4 27.55 -8.20 10.46
C ASN A 4 26.56 -7.09 10.84
N LYS A 5 27.04 -6.07 11.56
CA LYS A 5 26.22 -4.92 11.91
C LYS A 5 25.81 -4.12 10.68
N SER A 6 26.72 -3.95 9.73
CA SER A 6 26.44 -3.26 8.47
C SER A 6 25.41 -4.02 7.63
N VAL A 7 25.52 -5.35 7.58
CA VAL A 7 24.58 -6.19 6.85
C VAL A 7 23.19 -6.13 7.50
N HIS A 8 23.12 -6.23 8.84
CA HIS A 8 21.87 -6.14 9.57
C HIS A 8 21.20 -4.78 9.38
N ALA A 9 21.98 -3.70 9.42
CA ALA A 9 21.45 -2.37 9.20
C ALA A 9 20.89 -2.22 7.78
N ALA A 10 21.58 -2.77 6.78
CA ALA A 10 21.13 -2.74 5.40
C ALA A 10 19.82 -3.53 5.21
N ILE A 11 19.71 -4.69 5.87
CA ILE A 11 18.51 -5.51 5.82
C ILE A 11 17.34 -4.75 6.46
N LEU A 12 17.54 -4.15 7.62
CA LEU A 12 16.50 -3.38 8.31
C LEU A 12 16.03 -2.20 7.46
N GLU A 13 16.95 -1.52 6.81
CA GLU A 13 16.62 -0.41 5.93
C GLU A 13 15.74 -0.88 4.76
N ARG A 14 16.10 -2.01 4.15
CA ARG A 14 15.29 -2.59 3.07
C ARG A 14 13.91 -3.02 3.55
N LEU A 15 13.82 -3.59 4.74
CA LEU A 15 12.54 -3.97 5.33
C LEU A 15 11.66 -2.75 5.58
N GLU A 16 12.23 -1.66 6.08
CA GLU A 16 11.51 -0.41 6.27
C GLU A 16 10.94 0.10 4.97
N LYS A 17 11.71 0.05 3.87
CA LYS A 17 11.23 0.46 2.56
C LYS A 17 10.08 -0.41 2.06
N VAL A 18 10.18 -1.72 2.28
CA VAL A 18 9.10 -2.66 1.91
C VAL A 18 7.83 -2.34 2.70
N VAL A 19 7.95 -2.09 4.00
CA VAL A 19 6.81 -1.73 4.83
C VAL A 19 6.17 -0.44 4.34
N GLN A 20 6.97 0.57 4.02
CA GLN A 20 6.46 1.82 3.47
C GLN A 20 5.72 1.60 2.16
N SER A 21 6.28 0.79 1.26
CA SER A 21 5.63 0.47 -0.02
C SER A 21 4.30 -0.25 0.18
N LEU A 22 4.25 -1.17 1.14
CA LEU A 22 3.02 -1.88 1.49
C LEU A 22 1.96 -0.92 2.03
N GLN A 23 2.35 0.03 2.88
CA GLN A 23 1.44 1.04 3.41
C GLN A 23 0.89 1.92 2.30
N GLU A 24 1.74 2.39 1.40
CA GLU A 24 1.33 3.21 0.27
C GLU A 24 0.37 2.45 -0.65
N ASN A 25 0.66 1.19 -0.94
CA ASN A 25 -0.20 0.34 -1.76
C ASN A 25 -1.54 0.11 -1.08
N SER A 26 -1.55 -0.08 0.23
CA SER A 26 -2.77 -0.26 1.01
C SER A 26 -3.67 0.98 0.93
N VAL A 27 -3.09 2.16 1.05
CA VAL A 27 -3.83 3.43 0.92
C VAL A 27 -4.41 3.56 -0.49
N LYS A 28 -3.60 3.29 -1.53
CA LYS A 28 -4.06 3.35 -2.91
C LYS A 28 -5.20 2.36 -3.18
N MET A 29 -5.10 1.16 -2.65
CA MET A 29 -6.18 0.17 -2.78
C MET A 29 -7.46 0.64 -2.10
N GLY A 30 -7.34 1.26 -0.93
CA GLY A 30 -8.49 1.84 -0.24
C GLY A 30 -9.16 2.94 -1.06
N GLU A 31 -8.38 3.81 -1.67
CA GLU A 31 -8.87 4.87 -2.55
C GLU A 31 -9.57 4.30 -3.79
N LEU A 32 -8.98 3.28 -4.41
CA LEU A 32 -9.58 2.63 -5.57
C LEU A 32 -10.91 1.96 -5.22
N LEU A 33 -10.97 1.30 -4.07
CA LEU A 33 -12.21 0.68 -3.60
C LEU A 33 -13.29 1.72 -3.35
N ALA A 34 -12.94 2.85 -2.75
CA ALA A 34 -13.88 3.93 -2.51
C ALA A 34 -14.45 4.49 -3.82
N VAL A 35 -13.59 4.72 -4.81
CA VAL A 35 -14.00 5.20 -6.13
C VAL A 35 -14.88 4.16 -6.83
N HIS A 36 -14.51 2.89 -6.74
CA HIS A 36 -15.27 1.81 -7.36
C HIS A 36 -16.68 1.70 -6.75
N ASN A 37 -16.78 1.80 -5.44
CA ASN A 37 -18.08 1.78 -4.75
C ASN A 37 -18.94 2.98 -5.16
N GLU A 38 -18.34 4.14 -5.29
CA GLU A 38 -19.05 5.33 -5.75
C GLU A 38 -19.61 5.15 -7.16
N LYS A 39 -18.82 4.57 -8.05
CA LYS A 39 -19.27 4.29 -9.42
C LYS A 39 -20.39 3.26 -9.46
N LEU A 40 -20.32 2.23 -8.62
CA LEU A 40 -21.39 1.24 -8.52
C LEU A 40 -22.69 1.88 -8.05
N ASP A 41 -22.63 2.75 -7.07
CA ASP A 41 -23.80 3.50 -6.58
C ASP A 41 -24.43 4.32 -7.70
N LYS A 42 -23.63 5.00 -8.50
CA LYS A 42 -24.11 5.80 -9.61
C LYS A 42 -24.76 4.95 -10.69
N GLN A 43 -24.20 3.77 -10.98
CA GLN A 43 -24.76 2.85 -11.95
C GLN A 43 -26.12 2.32 -11.49
N ASP A 44 -26.25 1.98 -10.22
CA ASP A 44 -27.53 1.53 -9.66
C ASP A 44 -28.61 2.60 -9.78
N ARG A 45 -28.25 3.86 -9.62
CA ARG A 45 -29.18 4.98 -9.75
C ARG A 45 -29.63 5.19 -11.21
N ILE A 46 -28.72 4.98 -12.16
CA ILE A 46 -29.03 5.14 -13.58
C ILE A 46 -29.95 4.04 -14.06
N ASP A 47 -29.74 2.82 -13.57
CA ASP A 47 -30.58 1.66 -13.96
C ASP A 47 -31.94 1.65 -13.31
N ALA A 48 -32.08 2.40 -12.25
CA ALA A 48 -33.36 2.52 -11.56
C ALA A 48 -34.27 3.56 -12.23
#